data_81d653de84e63bb424f28f9d0e7d3665
#
_entry.id   81d653de84e63bb424f28f9d0e7d3665
#
_cell.length_a   1.000
_cell.length_b   1.000
_cell.length_c   1.000
_cell.angle_alpha   90.00
_cell.angle_beta   90.00
_cell.angle_gamma   90.00
#
_symmetry.space_group_name_H-M   'P 1'
#
loop_
_entity.id
_entity.type
_entity.pdbx_description
1 polymer ?
#
loop_
_entity_poly.entity_id
_entity_poly.type
_entity_poly.pdbx_seq_one_letter_code
_entity_poly.pdbx_strand_id
1 'polypeptide(L)'
;MQQHPYMELEDKAFWKTAVGQPLADRQKLKNLINQVIPDGQAKIASVGSCFAQHVGGWLSGSGYQFLRSELTESPHSSFATGNIYTPRELIQWLEMSKPNNTSMLEAGVYEDDGAWYDLLRPSVRVNGFPTLEKLSSDRVDCCVEIVQTIREADVFIFTLGLTETWHD
;
A
#
# COMPACT_ATOMS: atom_id res chain seq x y z
N MET A 1 -6.74 -24.44 31.59
CA MET A 1 -7.51 -23.67 30.59
C MET A 1 -6.66 -22.53 30.14
N GLN A 2 -6.45 -22.37 28.83
CA GLN A 2 -5.70 -21.25 28.31
C GLN A 2 -6.58 -20.01 28.47
N GLN A 3 -6.07 -18.97 29.14
CA GLN A 3 -6.82 -17.75 29.39
C GLN A 3 -7.04 -17.02 28.06
N HIS A 4 -8.24 -16.52 27.83
CA HIS A 4 -8.56 -15.82 26.57
C HIS A 4 -7.73 -14.54 26.44
N PRO A 5 -7.03 -14.32 25.33
CA PRO A 5 -6.03 -13.25 25.20
C PRO A 5 -6.58 -11.83 25.39
N TYR A 6 -7.91 -11.65 25.31
CA TYR A 6 -8.54 -10.33 25.49
C TYR A 6 -8.98 -10.06 26.95
N MET A 7 -8.88 -11.03 27.87
CA MET A 7 -9.39 -10.87 29.25
C MET A 7 -8.59 -9.89 30.11
N GLU A 8 -7.33 -9.65 29.74
CA GLU A 8 -6.42 -8.77 30.50
C GLU A 8 -6.18 -7.42 29.80
N LEU A 9 -6.88 -7.16 28.68
CA LEU A 9 -6.73 -5.89 27.97
C LEU A 9 -7.50 -4.77 28.68
N GLU A 10 -6.89 -3.59 28.72
CA GLU A 10 -7.54 -2.38 29.26
C GLU A 10 -8.75 -1.97 28.40
N ASP A 11 -9.70 -1.26 29.00
CA ASP A 11 -10.92 -0.77 28.33
C ASP A 11 -10.67 -0.02 27.02
N LYS A 12 -9.51 0.63 26.87
CA LYS A 12 -9.10 1.32 25.66
C LYS A 12 -8.87 0.39 24.45
N ALA A 13 -8.71 -0.93 24.69
CA ALA A 13 -8.54 -1.91 23.62
C ALA A 13 -9.87 -2.34 22.97
N PHE A 14 -11.00 -1.94 23.53
CA PHE A 14 -12.32 -2.33 23.02
C PHE A 14 -13.05 -1.14 22.43
N TRP A 15 -13.56 -1.30 21.21
CA TRP A 15 -14.31 -0.24 20.51
C TRP A 15 -15.42 0.38 21.35
N LYS A 16 -16.20 -0.45 22.07
CA LYS A 16 -17.32 0.02 22.87
C LYS A 16 -16.92 1.03 23.94
N THR A 17 -15.86 0.73 24.68
CA THR A 17 -15.39 1.55 25.80
C THR A 17 -14.44 2.65 25.34
N ALA A 18 -13.63 2.39 24.33
CA ALA A 18 -12.64 3.32 23.83
C ALA A 18 -13.23 4.40 22.94
N VAL A 19 -14.17 4.05 22.07
CA VAL A 19 -14.70 4.94 21.04
C VAL A 19 -16.21 5.10 21.16
N GLY A 20 -16.96 4.02 21.24
CA GLY A 20 -18.42 4.05 21.19
C GLY A 20 -19.06 4.85 22.34
N GLN A 21 -18.60 4.64 23.57
CA GLN A 21 -19.09 5.39 24.73
C GLN A 21 -18.58 6.83 24.80
N PRO A 22 -17.28 7.12 24.58
CA PRO A 22 -16.76 8.48 24.62
C PRO A 22 -16.97 9.26 23.33
N LEU A 23 -17.67 8.74 22.31
CA LEU A 23 -17.86 9.39 21.00
C LEU A 23 -18.44 10.80 21.10
N ALA A 24 -19.26 11.06 22.13
CA ALA A 24 -19.81 12.39 22.42
C ALA A 24 -18.76 13.38 22.98
N ASP A 25 -17.65 12.89 23.49
CA ASP A 25 -16.56 13.68 24.08
C ASP A 25 -15.27 13.54 23.25
N ARG A 26 -15.15 14.43 22.26
CA ARG A 26 -13.98 14.44 21.35
C ARG A 26 -12.65 14.63 22.09
N GLN A 27 -12.63 15.21 23.28
CA GLN A 27 -11.40 15.39 24.06
C GLN A 27 -10.88 14.04 24.58
N LYS A 28 -11.80 13.13 24.97
CA LYS A 28 -11.42 11.77 25.39
C LYS A 28 -10.89 10.94 24.22
N LEU A 29 -11.42 11.15 23.02
CA LEU A 29 -10.93 10.47 21.81
C LEU A 29 -9.52 10.90 21.44
N LYS A 30 -9.13 12.17 21.67
CA LYS A 30 -7.78 12.67 21.38
C LYS A 30 -6.69 11.98 22.21
N ASN A 31 -7.01 11.45 23.38
CA ASN A 31 -6.06 10.78 24.26
C ASN A 31 -5.87 9.28 23.93
N LEU A 32 -6.69 8.74 23.02
CA LEU A 32 -6.66 7.33 22.63
C LEU A 32 -5.60 7.00 21.57
N ILE A 33 -5.23 7.99 20.79
CA ILE A 33 -4.33 7.82 19.66
C ILE A 33 -3.20 8.82 19.82
N ASN A 34 -1.97 8.34 19.90
CA ASN A 34 -0.81 9.19 19.67
C ASN A 34 -0.85 9.60 18.19
N GLN A 35 -1.56 10.70 17.91
CA GLN A 35 -1.65 11.22 16.56
C GLN A 35 -0.31 11.86 16.20
N VAL A 36 0.46 11.18 15.38
CA VAL A 36 1.43 11.85 14.53
C VAL A 36 0.62 12.50 13.42
N ILE A 37 0.25 13.77 13.60
CA ILE A 37 -0.29 14.57 12.51
C ILE A 37 0.93 15.08 11.74
N PRO A 38 1.17 14.64 10.50
CA PRO A 38 2.25 15.17 9.70
C PRO A 38 2.04 16.69 9.54
N ASP A 39 3.10 17.45 9.58
CA ASP A 39 2.99 18.86 9.18
C ASP A 39 2.69 18.95 7.68
N GLY A 40 2.25 20.11 7.20
CA GLY A 40 1.88 20.29 5.79
C GLY A 40 3.06 20.20 4.81
N GLN A 41 4.30 20.07 5.31
CA GLN A 41 5.51 19.91 4.51
C GLN A 41 5.95 18.43 4.42
N ALA A 42 5.41 17.56 5.26
CA ALA A 42 5.75 16.14 5.24
C ALA A 42 5.34 15.49 3.93
N LYS A 43 6.26 14.74 3.33
CA LYS A 43 6.00 13.89 2.17
C LYS A 43 5.34 12.60 2.61
N ILE A 44 4.16 12.34 2.10
CA ILE A 44 3.32 11.21 2.52
C ILE A 44 3.15 10.24 1.36
N ALA A 45 3.47 8.97 1.60
CA ALA A 45 3.14 7.87 0.70
C ALA A 45 1.97 7.05 1.27
N SER A 46 1.07 6.59 0.40
CA SER A 46 -0.04 5.71 0.76
C SER A 46 -0.16 4.57 -0.24
N VAL A 47 -0.06 3.35 0.27
CA VAL A 47 -0.23 2.11 -0.50
C VAL A 47 -1.06 1.11 0.30
N GLY A 48 -1.59 0.11 -0.36
CA GLY A 48 -2.34 -0.96 0.29
C GLY A 48 -3.60 -1.33 -0.48
N SER A 49 -4.68 -1.60 0.23
CA SER A 49 -5.98 -1.93 -0.36
C SER A 49 -6.59 -0.74 -1.12
N CYS A 50 -7.73 -0.93 -1.75
CA CYS A 50 -8.48 0.15 -2.40
C CYS A 50 -8.73 1.35 -1.46
N PHE A 51 -8.73 1.13 -0.15
CA PHE A 51 -8.84 2.22 0.83
C PHE A 51 -7.63 3.15 0.80
N ALA A 52 -6.43 2.66 0.50
CA ALA A 52 -5.25 3.50 0.34
C ALA A 52 -5.42 4.56 -0.75
N GLN A 53 -6.15 4.24 -1.82
CA GLN A 53 -6.45 5.19 -2.90
C GLN A 53 -7.37 6.32 -2.42
N HIS A 54 -8.34 6.02 -1.55
CA HIS A 54 -9.17 7.06 -0.92
C HIS A 54 -8.34 7.97 -0.01
N VAL A 55 -7.41 7.40 0.76
CA VAL A 55 -6.47 8.18 1.57
C VAL A 55 -5.61 9.07 0.69
N GLY A 56 -5.01 8.53 -0.38
CA GLY A 56 -4.21 9.30 -1.34
C GLY A 56 -5.00 10.43 -2.02
N GLY A 57 -6.25 10.16 -2.41
CA GLY A 57 -7.14 11.17 -2.97
C GLY A 57 -7.44 12.30 -1.98
N TRP A 58 -7.70 11.96 -0.72
CA TRP A 58 -7.92 12.95 0.32
C TRP A 58 -6.66 13.79 0.60
N LEU A 59 -5.49 13.15 0.70
CA LEU A 59 -4.21 13.83 0.92
C LEU A 59 -3.91 14.83 -0.20
N SER A 60 -4.08 14.42 -1.46
CA SER A 60 -3.87 15.28 -2.64
C SER A 60 -4.81 16.50 -2.63
N GLY A 61 -6.07 16.32 -2.21
CA GLY A 61 -7.06 17.40 -2.11
C GLY A 61 -6.93 18.29 -0.88
N SER A 62 -6.19 17.86 0.14
CA SER A 62 -6.06 18.54 1.43
C SER A 62 -4.77 19.36 1.57
N GLY A 63 -3.98 19.50 0.51
CA GLY A 63 -2.77 20.31 0.48
C GLY A 63 -1.53 19.66 1.10
N TYR A 64 -1.58 18.37 1.42
CA TYR A 64 -0.41 17.60 1.80
C TYR A 64 0.49 17.28 0.61
N GLN A 65 1.79 17.09 0.85
CA GLN A 65 2.72 16.61 -0.17
C GLN A 65 2.57 15.09 -0.36
N PHE A 66 1.61 14.71 -1.18
CA PHE A 66 1.38 13.29 -1.49
C PHE A 66 2.33 12.81 -2.58
N LEU A 67 3.13 11.78 -2.28
CA LEU A 67 3.99 11.10 -3.24
C LEU A 67 3.14 10.12 -4.05
N ARG A 68 2.77 10.51 -5.25
CA ARG A 68 2.01 9.66 -6.17
C ARG A 68 2.93 9.00 -7.18
N SER A 69 2.57 7.81 -7.63
CA SER A 69 3.22 7.17 -8.76
C SER A 69 2.91 7.91 -10.07
N GLU A 70 3.94 8.12 -10.88
CA GLU A 70 3.81 8.66 -12.24
C GLU A 70 3.66 7.54 -13.30
N LEU A 71 3.85 6.28 -12.92
CA LEU A 71 3.78 5.10 -13.80
C LEU A 71 2.38 4.50 -13.88
N THR A 72 1.42 4.98 -13.09
CA THR A 72 0.04 4.48 -13.08
C THR A 72 -0.95 5.57 -13.45
N GLU A 73 -2.06 5.16 -14.09
CA GLU A 73 -3.18 6.06 -14.36
C GLU A 73 -3.96 6.42 -13.08
N SER A 74 -3.76 5.68 -11.98
CA SER A 74 -4.36 6.00 -10.69
C SER A 74 -3.62 7.15 -10.01
N PRO A 75 -4.19 8.35 -9.92
CA PRO A 75 -3.52 9.51 -9.34
C PRO A 75 -3.42 9.44 -7.81
N HIS A 76 -3.90 8.37 -7.19
CA HIS A 76 -4.09 8.24 -5.75
C HIS A 76 -3.30 7.09 -5.13
N SER A 77 -2.34 6.50 -5.86
CA SER A 77 -1.45 5.48 -5.35
C SER A 77 0.00 5.96 -5.37
N SER A 78 0.76 5.59 -4.35
CA SER A 78 2.20 5.89 -4.31
C SER A 78 3.07 4.85 -4.98
N PHE A 79 2.50 3.68 -5.34
CA PHE A 79 3.17 2.63 -6.10
C PHE A 79 2.38 2.28 -7.35
N ALA A 80 3.08 1.93 -8.43
CA ALA A 80 2.49 1.42 -9.67
C ALA A 80 2.20 -0.09 -9.62
N THR A 81 1.86 -0.61 -8.44
CA THR A 81 1.56 -2.04 -8.24
C THR A 81 0.08 -2.38 -8.38
N GLY A 82 -0.79 -1.38 -8.36
CA GLY A 82 -2.19 -1.58 -8.04
C GLY A 82 -2.39 -1.76 -6.53
N ASN A 83 -3.44 -2.49 -6.14
CA ASN A 83 -3.72 -2.74 -4.72
C ASN A 83 -2.74 -3.76 -4.13
N ILE A 84 -2.32 -3.51 -2.89
CA ILE A 84 -1.55 -4.42 -2.06
C ILE A 84 -2.37 -4.72 -0.81
N TYR A 85 -2.81 -5.96 -0.63
CA TYR A 85 -3.75 -6.30 0.43
C TYR A 85 -3.09 -6.82 1.69
N THR A 86 -1.88 -7.38 1.59
CA THR A 86 -1.21 -8.04 2.70
C THR A 86 0.22 -7.54 2.90
N PRO A 87 0.75 -7.62 4.14
CA PRO A 87 2.16 -7.31 4.40
C PRO A 87 3.11 -8.22 3.60
N ARG A 88 2.72 -9.47 3.32
CA ARG A 88 3.55 -10.41 2.53
C ARG A 88 3.74 -9.89 1.11
N GLU A 89 2.69 -9.41 0.48
CA GLU A 89 2.73 -8.82 -0.85
C GLU A 89 3.59 -7.55 -0.88
N LEU A 90 3.46 -6.69 0.13
CA LEU A 90 4.33 -5.52 0.26
C LEU A 90 5.80 -5.93 0.39
N ILE A 91 6.11 -6.92 1.23
CA ILE A 91 7.46 -7.44 1.40
C ILE A 91 7.99 -8.01 0.07
N GLN A 92 7.19 -8.73 -0.69
CA GLN A 92 7.56 -9.25 -2.02
C GLN A 92 7.99 -8.12 -2.96
N TRP A 93 7.23 -7.03 -3.04
CA TRP A 93 7.60 -5.86 -3.84
C TRP A 93 8.89 -5.20 -3.36
N LEU A 94 9.07 -5.06 -2.05
CA LEU A 94 10.31 -4.50 -1.47
C LEU A 94 11.52 -5.40 -1.74
N GLU A 95 11.36 -6.72 -1.66
CA GLU A 95 12.43 -7.68 -2.00
C GLU A 95 12.78 -7.62 -3.49
N MET A 96 11.78 -7.57 -4.36
CA MET A 96 11.96 -7.45 -5.80
C MET A 96 12.67 -6.14 -6.17
N SER A 97 12.45 -5.08 -5.42
CA SER A 97 13.05 -3.76 -5.63
C SER A 97 14.49 -3.64 -5.12
N LYS A 98 15.05 -4.69 -4.50
CA LYS A 98 16.45 -4.69 -4.06
C LYS A 98 17.41 -4.75 -5.25
N PRO A 99 18.56 -4.07 -5.19
CA PRO A 99 19.57 -4.17 -6.22
C PRO A 99 19.98 -5.64 -6.48
N ASN A 100 20.12 -6.01 -7.73
CA ASN A 100 20.53 -7.35 -8.18
C ASN A 100 19.52 -8.50 -7.95
N ASN A 101 18.30 -8.23 -7.56
CA ASN A 101 17.25 -9.25 -7.45
C ASN A 101 16.47 -9.39 -8.75
N THR A 102 17.17 -9.77 -9.83
CA THR A 102 16.58 -9.91 -11.17
C THR A 102 15.75 -11.19 -11.32
N SER A 103 15.97 -12.21 -10.50
CA SER A 103 15.30 -13.50 -10.61
C SER A 103 13.78 -13.42 -10.38
N MET A 104 13.31 -12.46 -9.62
CA MET A 104 11.89 -12.26 -9.36
C MET A 104 11.18 -11.39 -10.41
N LEU A 105 11.92 -10.75 -11.32
CA LEU A 105 11.31 -9.86 -12.32
C LEU A 105 10.48 -10.60 -13.38
N GLU A 106 10.69 -11.89 -13.53
CA GLU A 106 9.94 -12.76 -14.45
C GLU A 106 8.90 -13.64 -13.74
N ALA A 107 8.82 -13.57 -12.41
CA ALA A 107 7.82 -14.31 -11.65
C ALA A 107 6.40 -13.84 -11.98
N GLY A 108 5.43 -14.75 -12.00
CA GLY A 108 4.02 -14.42 -12.21
C GLY A 108 3.75 -13.73 -13.57
N VAL A 109 4.46 -14.13 -14.62
CA VAL A 109 4.23 -13.63 -15.98
C VAL A 109 3.64 -14.76 -16.83
N TYR A 110 2.66 -14.45 -17.65
CA TYR A 110 2.13 -15.39 -18.63
C TYR A 110 1.75 -14.68 -19.93
N GLU A 111 1.72 -15.47 -21.01
CA GLU A 111 1.32 -15.02 -22.34
C GLU A 111 -0.05 -15.60 -22.69
N ASP A 112 -0.91 -14.75 -23.24
CA ASP A 112 -2.20 -15.15 -23.79
C ASP A 112 -2.53 -14.29 -25.02
N ASP A 113 -2.90 -14.95 -26.10
CA ASP A 113 -3.28 -14.35 -27.40
C ASP A 113 -2.29 -13.26 -27.89
N GLY A 114 -0.98 -13.53 -27.73
CA GLY A 114 0.10 -12.62 -28.16
C GLY A 114 0.32 -11.41 -27.26
N ALA A 115 -0.33 -11.36 -26.10
CA ALA A 115 -0.10 -10.35 -25.09
C ALA A 115 0.49 -10.96 -23.81
N TRP A 116 1.33 -10.20 -23.14
CA TRP A 116 2.01 -10.60 -21.91
C TRP A 116 1.38 -9.94 -20.69
N TYR A 117 1.03 -10.73 -19.68
CA TYR A 117 0.29 -10.27 -18.50
C TYR A 117 1.13 -10.43 -17.24
N ASP A 118 1.02 -9.43 -16.37
CA ASP A 118 1.65 -9.37 -15.07
C ASP A 118 0.65 -9.78 -13.98
N LEU A 119 0.75 -11.02 -13.50
CA LEU A 119 -0.15 -11.55 -12.47
C LEU A 119 0.07 -10.89 -11.10
N LEU A 120 1.22 -10.28 -10.86
CA LEU A 120 1.47 -9.54 -9.63
C LEU A 120 0.84 -8.14 -9.66
N ARG A 121 0.45 -7.65 -10.85
CA ARG A 121 -0.21 -6.35 -11.07
C ARG A 121 -1.38 -6.46 -12.04
N PRO A 122 -2.37 -7.32 -11.79
CA PRO A 122 -3.41 -7.65 -12.78
C PRO A 122 -4.26 -6.46 -13.20
N SER A 123 -4.34 -5.41 -12.39
CA SER A 123 -5.11 -4.20 -12.68
C SER A 123 -4.34 -3.09 -13.39
N VAL A 124 -3.02 -3.22 -13.54
CA VAL A 124 -2.17 -2.14 -14.08
C VAL A 124 -2.23 -2.08 -15.61
N ARG A 125 -2.29 -3.24 -16.27
CA ARG A 125 -2.40 -3.35 -17.73
C ARG A 125 -3.40 -4.43 -18.12
N VAL A 126 -4.66 -4.10 -18.10
CA VAL A 126 -5.74 -5.05 -18.39
C VAL A 126 -5.70 -5.65 -19.81
N ASN A 127 -5.06 -4.97 -20.75
CA ASN A 127 -4.88 -5.45 -22.14
C ASN A 127 -3.51 -6.12 -22.37
N GLY A 128 -2.73 -6.33 -21.30
CA GLY A 128 -1.39 -6.92 -21.39
C GLY A 128 -0.35 -6.01 -22.05
N PHE A 129 0.85 -6.52 -22.12
CA PHE A 129 2.01 -5.89 -22.78
C PHE A 129 2.27 -6.54 -24.13
N PRO A 130 2.76 -5.81 -25.14
CA PRO A 130 3.00 -6.38 -26.47
C PRO A 130 4.19 -7.35 -26.51
N THR A 131 5.12 -7.27 -25.57
CA THR A 131 6.27 -8.18 -25.45
C THR A 131 6.66 -8.36 -24.00
N LEU A 132 7.37 -9.47 -23.70
CA LEU A 132 7.93 -9.76 -22.39
C LEU A 132 8.93 -8.68 -21.95
N GLU A 133 9.75 -8.17 -22.88
CA GLU A 133 10.73 -7.12 -22.58
C GLU A 133 10.03 -5.83 -22.10
N LYS A 134 8.89 -5.50 -22.70
CA LYS A 134 8.11 -4.32 -22.26
C LYS A 134 7.51 -4.51 -20.88
N LEU A 135 7.01 -5.70 -20.57
CA LEU A 135 6.52 -6.02 -19.22
C LEU A 135 7.68 -5.95 -18.21
N SER A 136 8.81 -6.59 -18.51
CA SER A 136 9.98 -6.61 -17.62
C SER A 136 10.54 -5.20 -17.38
N SER A 137 10.62 -4.37 -18.43
CA SER A 137 11.04 -2.97 -18.29
C SER A 137 10.10 -2.17 -17.39
N ASP A 138 8.79 -2.31 -17.57
CA ASP A 138 7.78 -1.62 -16.76
C ASP A 138 7.84 -2.06 -15.28
N ARG A 139 8.12 -3.34 -15.01
CA ARG A 139 8.38 -3.82 -13.64
C ARG A 139 9.63 -3.22 -13.01
N VAL A 140 10.71 -3.12 -13.79
CA VAL A 140 11.95 -2.49 -13.31
C VAL A 140 11.67 -1.03 -12.95
N ASP A 141 10.97 -0.29 -13.80
CA ASP A 141 10.61 1.10 -13.53
C ASP A 141 9.74 1.22 -12.26
N CYS A 142 8.77 0.32 -12.08
CA CYS A 142 7.97 0.24 -10.87
C CYS A 142 8.84 -0.02 -9.62
N CYS A 143 9.79 -0.95 -9.69
CA CYS A 143 10.70 -1.24 -8.58
C CYS A 143 11.60 -0.04 -8.23
N VAL A 144 12.08 0.68 -9.23
CA VAL A 144 12.88 1.91 -9.03
C VAL A 144 12.04 2.98 -8.33
N GLU A 145 10.82 3.19 -8.79
CA GLU A 145 9.89 4.15 -8.19
C GLU A 145 9.54 3.79 -6.74
N ILE A 146 9.33 2.49 -6.43
CA ILE A 146 9.10 2.03 -5.05
C ILE A 146 10.25 2.44 -4.13
N VAL A 147 11.49 2.17 -4.54
CA VAL A 147 12.69 2.54 -3.76
C VAL A 147 12.77 4.05 -3.55
N GLN A 148 12.51 4.82 -4.60
CA GLN A 148 12.52 6.27 -4.52
C GLN A 148 11.44 6.78 -3.57
N THR A 149 10.20 6.32 -3.71
CA THR A 149 9.07 6.69 -2.86
C THR A 149 9.35 6.41 -1.38
N ILE A 150 9.88 5.21 -1.06
CA ILE A 150 10.23 4.84 0.32
C ILE A 150 11.34 5.73 0.90
N ARG A 151 12.31 6.13 0.07
CA ARG A 151 13.40 7.01 0.52
C ARG A 151 12.96 8.46 0.74
N GLU A 152 11.97 8.89 -0.01
CA GLU A 152 11.49 10.27 0.03
C GLU A 152 10.38 10.49 1.05
N ALA A 153 9.64 9.44 1.43
CA ALA A 153 8.52 9.55 2.34
C ALA A 153 8.95 9.84 3.78
N ASP A 154 8.44 10.91 4.36
CA ASP A 154 8.51 11.17 5.80
C ASP A 154 7.48 10.34 6.57
N VAL A 155 6.34 10.05 5.92
CA VAL A 155 5.26 9.22 6.46
C VAL A 155 4.82 8.20 5.42
N PHE A 156 4.77 6.93 5.83
CA PHE A 156 4.29 5.84 5.01
C PHE A 156 3.03 5.23 5.60
N ILE A 157 1.94 5.30 4.85
CA ILE A 157 0.63 4.76 5.23
C ILE A 157 0.42 3.45 4.47
N PHE A 158 0.27 2.36 5.21
CA PHE A 158 -0.11 1.07 4.64
C PHE A 158 -1.48 0.64 5.14
N THR A 159 -2.44 0.50 4.22
CA THR A 159 -3.78 0.05 4.58
C THR A 159 -3.91 -1.45 4.33
N LEU A 160 -4.08 -2.20 5.41
CA LEU A 160 -4.39 -3.62 5.35
C LEU A 160 -5.75 -3.83 4.67
N GLY A 161 -5.84 -4.87 3.87
CA GLY A 161 -7.06 -5.22 3.14
C GLY A 161 -7.54 -6.61 3.47
N LEU A 162 -7.77 -7.40 2.43
CA LEU A 162 -8.23 -8.79 2.50
C LEU A 162 -7.09 -9.73 2.88
N THR A 163 -7.41 -11.02 2.96
CA THR A 163 -6.43 -12.08 3.20
C THR A 163 -5.85 -12.66 1.91
N GLU A 164 -6.49 -12.36 0.77
CA GLU A 164 -6.00 -12.72 -0.54
C GLU A 164 -4.74 -11.91 -0.89
N THR A 165 -3.80 -12.55 -1.54
CA THR A 165 -2.54 -11.95 -1.95
C THR A 165 -2.07 -12.55 -3.28
N TRP A 166 -1.43 -11.72 -4.07
CA TRP A 166 -0.74 -12.10 -5.31
C TRP A 166 0.73 -12.34 -4.97
N HIS A 167 1.16 -13.57 -5.02
CA HIS A 167 2.56 -13.92 -4.77
C HIS A 167 2.97 -15.12 -5.63
N ASP A 168 4.25 -15.24 -5.85
CA ASP A 168 4.89 -16.40 -6.47
C ASP A 168 5.16 -17.46 -5.42
#